data_e91643c8f67e95ae3c4aa8f5661ad9fd
#
_entry.id   e91643c8f67e95ae3c4aa8f5661ad9fd
#
_cell.length_a   1.000
_cell.length_b   1.000
_cell.length_c   1.000
_cell.angle_alpha   90.00
_cell.angle_beta   90.00
_cell.angle_gamma   90.00
#
_symmetry.space_group_name_H-M   'P 1'
#
loop_
_entity.id
_entity.type
_entity.pdbx_description
1 polymer ?
#
loop_
_entity_poly.entity_id
_entity_poly.type
_entity_poly.pdbx_seq_one_letter_code
_entity_poly.pdbx_strand_id
1 'polypeptide(L)' 'MTQPIFRLVENSFYLEENFDESFEYSEVKELLKSRAEKEGYTEENYTFNFKFTSDEIYYTITLEIWRKN' A
#
# COMPACT_ATOMS: atom_id res chain seq x y z
N MET A 1 16.23 16.48 -3.22
CA MET A 1 15.18 15.82 -2.47
C MET A 1 14.55 14.72 -3.29
N THR A 2 14.49 13.52 -2.78
CA THR A 2 13.95 12.41 -3.53
C THR A 2 12.47 12.22 -3.24
N GLN A 3 11.73 11.81 -4.24
CA GLN A 3 10.31 11.55 -4.12
C GLN A 3 9.99 10.24 -4.81
N PRO A 4 8.92 9.56 -4.40
CA PRO A 4 8.49 8.36 -5.11
C PRO A 4 8.09 8.73 -6.52
N ILE A 5 8.33 7.82 -7.46
CA ILE A 5 7.97 8.04 -8.85
C ILE A 5 6.51 7.68 -9.12
N PHE A 6 5.91 6.92 -8.24
CA PHE A 6 4.53 6.48 -8.39
C PHE A 6 3.96 6.14 -7.01
N ARG A 7 2.67 6.35 -6.84
CA ARG A 7 2.03 6.15 -5.55
C ARG A 7 0.63 5.59 -5.74
N LEU A 8 0.32 4.54 -5.01
CA LEU A 8 -1.02 3.96 -4.98
C LEU A 8 -1.57 4.07 -3.57
N VAL A 9 -2.83 4.44 -3.45
CA VAL A 9 -3.46 4.66 -2.14
C VAL A 9 -4.75 3.88 -2.07
N GLU A 10 -4.95 3.19 -0.96
CA GLU A 10 -6.19 2.48 -0.70
C GLU A 10 -6.72 2.87 0.66
N ASN A 11 -7.98 3.27 0.73
CA ASN A 11 -8.67 3.60 1.98
C ASN A 11 -9.70 2.53 2.27
N SER A 12 -9.83 2.17 3.53
CA SER A 12 -10.84 1.21 3.94
C SER A 12 -11.37 1.56 5.31
N PHE A 13 -12.66 1.36 5.51
CA PHE A 13 -13.27 1.59 6.81
C PHE A 13 -13.09 0.36 7.69
N TYR A 14 -12.96 0.58 8.98
CA TYR A 14 -12.98 -0.52 9.92
C TYR A 14 -14.38 -1.14 9.94
N LEU A 15 -14.41 -2.45 9.86
CA LEU A 15 -15.65 -3.19 9.68
C LEU A 15 -16.14 -3.85 10.95
N GLU A 16 -16.30 -3.22 12.01
CA GLU A 16 -16.81 -3.84 13.19
C GLU A 16 -15.77 -4.32 14.18
N GLU A 17 -16.27 -4.81 15.27
CA GLU A 17 -15.49 -5.30 16.39
C GLU A 17 -14.68 -6.56 16.10
N ASN A 18 -14.99 -7.26 15.01
CA ASN A 18 -14.25 -8.46 14.62
C ASN A 18 -13.20 -8.20 13.55
N PHE A 19 -12.88 -6.95 13.33
CA PHE A 19 -11.91 -6.58 12.30
C PHE A 19 -10.51 -7.08 12.66
N ASP A 20 -9.90 -7.80 11.74
CA ASP A 20 -8.51 -8.24 11.88
C ASP A 20 -7.61 -7.32 11.05
N GLU A 21 -7.01 -6.37 11.72
CA GLU A 21 -6.18 -5.36 11.06
C GLU A 21 -4.99 -5.95 10.33
N SER A 22 -4.36 -6.97 10.92
CA SER A 22 -3.21 -7.62 10.29
C SER A 22 -3.56 -8.30 8.99
N PHE A 23 -4.68 -8.99 8.98
CA PHE A 23 -5.14 -9.72 7.81
C PHE A 23 -5.53 -8.76 6.68
N GLU A 24 -6.29 -7.75 7.03
CA GLU A 24 -6.72 -6.76 6.04
C GLU A 24 -5.54 -6.00 5.45
N TYR A 25 -4.58 -5.66 6.30
CA TYR A 25 -3.38 -4.96 5.86
C TYR A 25 -2.62 -5.81 4.83
N SER A 26 -2.44 -7.09 5.13
CA SER A 26 -1.75 -8.00 4.22
C SER A 26 -2.46 -8.11 2.88
N GLU A 27 -3.78 -8.23 2.89
CA GLU A 27 -4.56 -8.32 1.67
C GLU A 27 -4.45 -7.06 0.83
N VAL A 28 -4.56 -5.91 1.45
CA VAL A 28 -4.47 -4.64 0.73
C VAL A 28 -3.08 -4.43 0.16
N LYS A 29 -2.04 -4.81 0.91
CA LYS A 29 -0.67 -4.73 0.39
C LYS A 29 -0.51 -5.57 -0.87
N GLU A 30 -1.03 -6.79 -0.86
CA GLU A 30 -0.95 -7.65 -2.04
C GLU A 30 -1.72 -7.07 -3.22
N LEU A 31 -2.87 -6.47 -2.95
CA LEU A 31 -3.65 -5.82 -3.98
C LEU A 31 -2.89 -4.67 -4.61
N LEU A 32 -2.26 -3.83 -3.79
CA LEU A 32 -1.50 -2.70 -4.29
C LEU A 32 -0.27 -3.14 -5.08
N LYS A 33 0.41 -4.19 -4.62
CA LYS A 33 1.54 -4.76 -5.36
C LYS A 33 1.09 -5.25 -6.73
N SER A 34 -0.04 -5.93 -6.79
CA SER A 34 -0.60 -6.44 -8.02
C SER A 34 -0.89 -5.31 -9.00
N ARG A 35 -1.47 -4.23 -8.51
CA ARG A 35 -1.76 -3.06 -9.34
C ARG A 35 -0.49 -2.42 -9.88
N ALA A 36 0.54 -2.33 -9.03
CA ALA A 36 1.81 -1.76 -9.44
C ALA A 36 2.45 -2.60 -10.55
N GLU A 37 2.41 -3.91 -10.41
CA GLU A 37 2.97 -4.82 -11.40
C GLU A 37 2.25 -4.69 -12.74
N LYS A 38 0.95 -4.49 -12.71
CA LYS A 38 0.19 -4.26 -13.94
C LYS A 38 0.60 -2.99 -14.65
N GLU A 39 1.07 -2.01 -13.89
CA GLU A 39 1.57 -0.75 -14.44
C GLU A 39 3.03 -0.84 -14.87
N GLY A 40 3.67 -1.98 -14.69
CA GLY A 40 5.04 -2.17 -15.08
C GLY A 40 6.07 -1.97 -13.98
N TYR A 41 5.62 -1.72 -12.76
CA TYR A 41 6.54 -1.53 -11.64
C TYR A 41 6.66 -2.85 -10.88
N THR A 42 7.85 -3.42 -10.88
CA THR A 42 8.10 -4.70 -10.21
C THR A 42 9.13 -4.51 -9.11
N GLU A 43 9.07 -5.36 -8.10
CA GLU A 43 10.03 -5.29 -7.00
C GLU A 43 11.45 -5.59 -7.44
N GLU A 44 11.61 -6.22 -8.59
CA GLU A 44 12.92 -6.49 -9.16
C GLU A 44 13.62 -5.19 -9.57
N ASN A 45 12.86 -4.24 -10.10
CA ASN A 45 13.41 -3.01 -10.66
C ASN A 45 13.15 -1.78 -9.83
N TYR A 46 12.26 -1.86 -8.86
CA TYR A 46 11.85 -0.72 -8.06
C TYR A 46 11.78 -1.10 -6.59
N THR A 47 11.91 -0.10 -5.74
CA THR A 47 11.75 -0.29 -4.31
C THR A 47 10.32 0.05 -3.93
N PHE A 48 9.65 -0.86 -3.23
CA PHE A 48 8.29 -0.68 -2.74
C PHE A 48 8.33 -0.32 -1.27
N ASN A 49 7.66 0.73 -0.91
CA ASN A 49 7.57 1.16 0.48
C ASN A 49 6.11 1.36 0.85
N PHE A 50 5.65 0.60 1.84
CA PHE A 50 4.27 0.70 2.30
C PHE A 50 4.18 1.59 3.53
N LYS A 51 3.18 2.46 3.54
CA LYS A 51 2.88 3.30 4.70
C LYS A 51 1.47 3.03 5.14
N PHE A 52 1.28 3.02 6.44
CA PHE A 52 -0.02 2.78 7.04
C PHE A 52 -0.36 3.94 7.97
N THR A 53 -1.54 4.51 7.78
CA THR A 53 -2.07 5.51 8.69
C THR A 53 -3.49 5.11 9.04
N SER A 54 -3.91 5.41 10.25
CA SER A 54 -5.25 5.07 10.68
C SER A 54 -5.91 6.22 11.43
N ASP A 55 -7.21 6.24 11.36
CA ASP A 55 -8.04 7.17 12.10
C ASP A 55 -9.06 6.33 12.86
N GLU A 56 -10.02 6.98 13.53
CA GLU A 56 -11.00 6.27 14.35
C GLU A 56 -11.92 5.37 13.53
N ILE A 57 -12.21 5.76 12.30
CA ILE A 57 -13.20 5.07 11.49
C ILE A 57 -12.62 4.43 10.23
N TYR A 58 -11.41 4.79 9.83
CA TYR A 58 -10.83 4.21 8.62
C TYR A 58 -9.31 4.17 8.71
N TYR A 59 -8.73 3.39 7.80
CA TYR A 59 -7.28 3.35 7.65
C TYR A 59 -6.92 3.58 6.19
N THR A 60 -5.68 3.99 5.97
CA THR A 60 -5.15 4.25 4.64
C THR A 60 -3.83 3.53 4.49
N ILE A 61 -3.69 2.78 3.40
CA ILE A 61 -2.43 2.13 3.05
C ILE A 61 -1.94 2.76 1.76
N THR A 62 -0.70 3.21 1.78
CA THR A 62 -0.08 3.83 0.62
C THR A 62 1.13 3.00 0.21
N LEU A 63 1.18 2.64 -1.06
CA LEU A 63 2.37 2.02 -1.64
C LEU A 63 3.11 3.11 -2.41
N GLU A 64 4.34 3.37 -1.99
CA GLU A 64 5.23 4.29 -2.69
C GLU A 64 6.23 3.47 -3.48
N ILE A 65 6.41 3.82 -4.74
CA ILE A 65 7.34 3.13 -5.61
C ILE A 65 8.49 4.07 -5.93
N TRP A 66 9.68 3.62 -5.62
CA TRP A 66 10.90 4.42 -5.75
C TRP A 66 11.84 3.76 -6.74
N ARG A 67 12.69 4.55 -7.35
CA ARG A 67 13.74 4.00 -8.18
C ARG A 67 14.76 3.26 -7.33
N LYS A 68 15.21 2.14 -7.83
CA LYS A 68 16.35 1.45 -7.23
C LYS A 68 17.63 2.11 -7.69
N ASN A 69 18.53 2.23 -6.76
CA ASN A 69 19.85 2.75 -7.09
C ASN A 69 20.83 1.63 -7.32
#